data_08f77e5ca6c7b014d5fdea780eb61dc9
#
_entry.id   08f77e5ca6c7b014d5fdea780eb61dc9
#
_cell.length_a   1.000
_cell.length_b   1.000
_cell.length_c   1.000
_cell.angle_alpha   90.00
_cell.angle_beta   90.00
_cell.angle_gamma   90.00
#
_symmetry.space_group_name_H-M   'P 1'
#
loop_
_entity.id
_entity.type
_entity.pdbx_description
1 polymer ?
#
loop_
_entity_poly.entity_id
_entity_poly.type
_entity_poly.pdbx_seq_one_letter_code
_entity_poly.pdbx_strand_id
1 'polypeptide(L)' 'MDKKQALEAMERIFNYCEEIDLHIPEDERTGYNMLPDVQLVEQYILSNDD' A
#
# COMPACT_ATOMS: atom_id res chain seq x y z
N MET A 1 14.14 -6.25 -8.80
CA MET A 1 13.60 -5.13 -8.00
C MET A 1 14.14 -5.27 -6.59
N ASP A 2 14.73 -4.21 -6.07
CA ASP A 2 15.22 -4.27 -4.70
C ASP A 2 14.13 -3.85 -3.71
N LYS A 3 14.41 -4.02 -2.43
CA LYS A 3 13.47 -3.74 -1.36
C LYS A 3 13.00 -2.29 -1.37
N LYS A 4 13.93 -1.36 -1.61
CA LYS A 4 13.61 0.06 -1.63
C LYS A 4 12.65 0.39 -2.77
N GLN A 5 12.92 -0.16 -3.96
CA GLN A 5 12.04 0.06 -5.11
C GLN A 5 10.66 -0.52 -4.87
N ALA A 6 10.59 -1.69 -4.22
CA ALA A 6 9.31 -2.32 -3.91
C ALA A 6 8.50 -1.47 -2.94
N LEU A 7 9.13 -0.92 -1.91
CA LEU A 7 8.46 -0.06 -0.96
C LEU A 7 7.98 1.24 -1.60
N GLU A 8 8.80 1.82 -2.47
CA GLU A 8 8.41 3.03 -3.20
C GLU A 8 7.23 2.77 -4.13
N ALA A 9 7.22 1.59 -4.76
CA ALA A 9 6.09 1.21 -5.62
C ALA A 9 4.81 1.06 -4.80
N MET A 10 4.88 0.43 -3.64
CA MET A 10 3.72 0.31 -2.75
C MET A 10 3.20 1.68 -2.32
N GLU A 11 4.11 2.58 -1.98
CA GLU A 11 3.73 3.93 -1.56
C GLU A 11 3.00 4.67 -2.67
N ARG A 12 3.46 4.52 -3.91
CA ARG A 12 2.77 5.12 -5.05
C ARG A 12 1.38 4.56 -5.24
N ILE A 13 1.23 3.25 -5.04
CA ILE A 13 -0.08 2.61 -5.14
C ILE A 13 -1.03 3.15 -4.06
N PHE A 14 -0.55 3.28 -2.84
CA PHE A 14 -1.35 3.83 -1.75
C PHE A 14 -1.79 5.26 -2.05
N ASN A 15 -0.88 6.09 -2.53
CA ASN A 15 -1.20 7.48 -2.87
C ASN A 15 -2.26 7.55 -3.97
N TYR A 16 -2.13 6.68 -4.97
CA TYR A 16 -3.11 6.61 -6.04
C TYR A 16 -4.49 6.19 -5.52
N CYS A 17 -4.51 5.20 -4.64
CA CYS A 17 -5.76 4.74 -4.05
C CYS A 17 -6.39 5.80 -3.16
N GLU A 18 -5.59 6.57 -2.44
CA GLU A 18 -6.10 7.68 -1.64
C GLU A 18 -6.76 8.74 -2.51
N GLU A 19 -6.16 9.05 -3.66
CA GLU A 19 -6.75 10.01 -4.59
C GLU A 19 -8.11 9.54 -5.06
N ILE A 20 -8.25 8.24 -5.39
CA ILE A 20 -9.52 7.68 -5.79
C ILE A 20 -10.52 7.78 -4.64
N ASP A 21 -10.08 7.49 -3.42
CA ASP A 21 -10.95 7.51 -2.25
C ASP A 21 -11.48 8.91 -1.93
N LEU A 22 -10.78 9.96 -2.36
CA LEU A 22 -11.28 11.32 -2.17
C LEU A 22 -12.60 11.57 -2.90
N HIS A 23 -12.91 10.76 -3.90
CA HIS A 23 -14.17 10.84 -4.64
C HIS A 23 -15.25 9.94 -4.06
N ILE A 24 -14.95 9.25 -2.94
CA ILE A 24 -15.86 8.31 -2.28
C ILE A 24 -16.22 8.88 -0.91
N PRO A 25 -17.48 8.72 -0.44
CA PRO A 25 -17.86 9.15 0.90
C PRO A 25 -16.92 8.56 1.97
N GLU A 26 -16.61 9.36 2.98
CA GLU A 26 -15.62 9.00 3.97
C GLU A 26 -15.89 7.64 4.64
N ASP A 27 -17.15 7.34 4.89
CA ASP A 27 -17.54 6.09 5.54
C ASP A 27 -17.42 4.87 4.62
N GLU A 28 -17.24 5.09 3.33
CA GLU A 28 -17.08 4.01 2.35
C GLU A 28 -15.65 3.87 1.87
N ARG A 29 -14.74 4.71 2.37
CA ARG A 29 -13.35 4.66 1.95
C ARG A 29 -12.65 3.42 2.47
N THR A 30 -11.76 2.87 1.65
CA THR A 30 -10.98 1.69 2.01
C THR A 30 -9.63 2.11 2.58
N GLY A 31 -9.30 1.60 3.76
CA GLY A 31 -7.95 1.80 4.29
C GLY A 31 -7.01 0.78 3.68
N TYR A 32 -6.43 1.10 2.55
CA TYR A 32 -5.62 0.14 1.78
C TYR A 32 -4.43 -0.38 2.58
N ASN A 33 -3.82 0.48 3.39
CA ASN A 33 -2.70 0.08 4.21
C ASN A 33 -3.10 -0.85 5.37
N MET A 34 -4.40 -1.00 5.61
CA MET A 34 -4.92 -1.88 6.66
C MET A 34 -5.42 -3.20 6.12
N LEU A 35 -5.42 -3.38 4.80
CA LEU A 35 -5.84 -4.64 4.20
C LEU A 35 -4.84 -5.76 4.54
N PRO A 36 -5.33 -6.94 4.94
CA PRO A 36 -4.43 -8.04 5.32
C PRO A 36 -3.45 -8.42 4.23
N ASP A 37 -3.90 -8.45 2.98
CA ASP A 37 -3.04 -8.80 1.85
C ASP A 37 -1.93 -7.78 1.66
N VAL A 38 -2.25 -6.51 1.80
CA VAL A 38 -1.28 -5.43 1.67
C VAL A 38 -0.25 -5.52 2.80
N GLN A 39 -0.72 -5.76 4.03
CA GLN A 39 0.18 -5.92 5.16
C GLN A 39 1.11 -7.12 4.99
N LEU A 40 0.60 -8.20 4.40
CA LEU A 40 1.40 -9.38 4.14
C LEU A 40 2.51 -9.10 3.13
N VAL A 41 2.19 -8.40 2.07
CA VAL A 41 3.17 -8.01 1.05
C VAL A 41 4.21 -7.08 1.66
N GLU A 42 3.78 -6.11 2.46
CA GLU A 42 4.71 -5.19 3.13
C GLU A 42 5.66 -5.95 4.06
N GLN A 43 5.15 -6.88 4.85
CA GLN A 43 5.97 -7.70 5.72
C GLN A 43 6.99 -8.51 4.94
N TYR A 44 6.57 -9.07 3.82
CA TYR A 44 7.47 -9.83 2.96
C TYR A 44 8.62 -8.95 2.45
N ILE A 45 8.28 -7.75 2.01
CA ILE A 45 9.29 -6.82 1.50
C ILE A 45 10.27 -6.43 2.62
N LEU A 46 9.74 -6.13 3.81
CA LEU A 46 10.56 -5.68 4.93
C LEU A 46 11.44 -6.80 5.49
N SER A 47 10.97 -8.04 5.42
CA SER A 47 11.72 -9.19 5.94
C SER A 47 12.71 -9.75 4.93
N ASN A 48 12.60 -9.33 3.69
CA ASN A 48 13.48 -9.83 2.64
C ASN A 48 14.79 -9.03 2.65
N ASP A 49 15.84 -9.68 3.04
CA ASP A 49 17.15 -9.06 3.21
C ASP A 49 17.95 -9.17 1.92
N ASP A 50 17.98 -8.12 1.18
CA ASP A 50 18.79 -8.05 -0.05
C ASP A 50 20.19 -7.56 0.23
#